data_1d4c69e5690f8cea08e4eb35baa0ff70
#
_entry.id   1d4c69e5690f8cea08e4eb35baa0ff70
#
_cell.length_a   1.000
_cell.length_b   1.000
_cell.length_c   1.000
_cell.angle_alpha   90.00
_cell.angle_beta   90.00
_cell.angle_gamma   90.00
#
_symmetry.space_group_name_H-M   'P 1'
#
loop_
_entity.id
_entity.type
_entity.pdbx_description
1 polymer ?
#
loop_
_entity_poly.entity_id
_entity_poly.type
_entity_poly.pdbx_seq_one_letter_code
_entity_poly.pdbx_strand_id
1 'polypeptide(L)'
;MSSQLSLQIWIRRLSFALLLAFVAIGPVRPSSFDLSPLSKNDWTLGHAKHLLERAGFGATYQEINRVYRLGPEQAVQLILKGGAIERLAPFEEFEHSGIFDQSLDPFPPSRPALTAAAKISGEGLGIKVREGVNRPLQPIVNKFFYWLRASRLETDRVVYWWANEMLATDHPLKEKIALFWHGHFAVNEDKVRDYRKMLGMLNLLRKHGLGSAKDLVNLIAKDPAMLVFLDAGVNTKNAPNENFAREIMEMFTLGDGKYSERDVREGARAFTGWEVEGLNFNFASTNHDNGKKTFLNETGSFGGEDI
;
A
#
# COMPACT_ATOMS: atom_id res chain seq x y z
N MET A 1 -10.72 -67.48 -10.71
CA MET A 1 -9.96 -66.87 -9.58
C MET A 1 -8.53 -66.46 -9.98
N SER A 2 -8.09 -66.54 -11.24
CA SER A 2 -6.72 -66.20 -11.65
C SER A 2 -6.55 -64.77 -12.25
N SER A 3 -7.59 -64.08 -12.61
CA SER A 3 -7.51 -62.75 -13.27
C SER A 3 -7.44 -61.59 -12.27
N GLN A 4 -7.91 -61.72 -11.05
CA GLN A 4 -7.84 -60.65 -10.03
C GLN A 4 -6.45 -60.56 -9.38
N LEU A 5 -5.70 -61.66 -9.27
CA LEU A 5 -4.37 -61.62 -8.68
C LEU A 5 -3.32 -60.96 -9.58
N SER A 6 -3.47 -61.06 -10.89
CA SER A 6 -2.59 -60.40 -11.86
C SER A 6 -2.74 -58.89 -11.88
N LEU A 7 -3.97 -58.38 -11.76
CA LEU A 7 -4.26 -56.97 -11.74
C LEU A 7 -3.72 -56.28 -10.45
N GLN A 8 -3.81 -56.93 -9.30
CA GLN A 8 -3.26 -56.40 -8.03
C GLN A 8 -1.73 -56.35 -8.03
N ILE A 9 -1.08 -57.28 -8.67
CA ILE A 9 0.40 -57.30 -8.82
C ILE A 9 0.84 -56.17 -9.75
N TRP A 10 0.09 -55.89 -10.82
CA TRP A 10 0.36 -54.79 -11.77
C TRP A 10 0.16 -53.42 -11.10
N ILE A 11 -0.91 -53.23 -10.34
CA ILE A 11 -1.17 -51.98 -9.63
C ILE A 11 -0.10 -51.71 -8.56
N ARG A 12 0.34 -52.75 -7.83
CA ARG A 12 1.45 -52.61 -6.85
C ARG A 12 2.79 -52.28 -7.51
N ARG A 13 3.08 -52.82 -8.70
CA ARG A 13 4.31 -52.51 -9.45
C ARG A 13 4.28 -51.10 -10.04
N LEU A 14 3.15 -50.63 -10.55
CA LEU A 14 2.97 -49.25 -10.99
C LEU A 14 3.07 -48.23 -9.84
N SER A 15 2.47 -48.53 -8.68
CA SER A 15 2.57 -47.66 -7.50
C SER A 15 4.00 -47.59 -6.96
N PHE A 16 4.77 -48.67 -7.02
CA PHE A 16 6.17 -48.68 -6.59
C PHE A 16 7.11 -47.97 -7.60
N ALA A 17 6.83 -48.05 -8.89
CA ALA A 17 7.56 -47.30 -9.94
C ALA A 17 7.25 -45.80 -9.90
N LEU A 18 6.01 -45.39 -9.58
CA LEU A 18 5.66 -43.97 -9.34
C LEU A 18 6.30 -43.45 -8.05
N LEU A 19 6.39 -44.26 -6.97
CA LEU A 19 7.05 -43.85 -5.73
C LEU A 19 8.56 -43.68 -5.89
N LEU A 20 9.21 -44.50 -6.73
CA LEU A 20 10.64 -44.40 -7.03
C LEU A 20 10.96 -43.22 -7.97
N ALA A 21 10.03 -42.83 -8.85
CA ALA A 21 10.18 -41.62 -9.67
C ALA A 21 10.06 -40.32 -8.83
N PHE A 22 9.32 -40.33 -7.70
CA PHE A 22 9.22 -39.18 -6.80
C PHE A 22 10.43 -39.02 -5.86
N VAL A 23 11.18 -40.10 -5.61
CA VAL A 23 12.36 -40.07 -4.71
C VAL A 23 13.64 -39.62 -5.45
N ALA A 24 13.60 -39.59 -6.81
CA ALA A 24 14.74 -39.15 -7.62
C ALA A 24 14.79 -37.64 -7.89
N ILE A 25 13.73 -36.86 -7.49
CA ILE A 25 13.81 -35.42 -7.47
C ILE A 25 14.37 -35.04 -6.09
N GLY A 26 15.71 -35.12 -5.95
CA GLY A 26 16.41 -34.53 -4.83
C GLY A 26 15.95 -33.07 -4.65
N PRO A 27 16.05 -32.49 -3.42
CA PRO A 27 15.70 -31.10 -3.23
C PRO A 27 16.48 -30.29 -4.25
N VAL A 28 15.75 -29.64 -5.16
CA VAL A 28 16.31 -28.61 -6.04
C VAL A 28 16.89 -27.60 -5.07
N ARG A 29 18.20 -27.69 -4.78
CA ARG A 29 18.89 -26.62 -4.08
C ARG A 29 18.66 -25.41 -4.95
N PRO A 30 18.09 -24.30 -4.41
CA PRO A 30 18.07 -23.08 -5.19
C PRO A 30 19.52 -22.86 -5.60
N SER A 31 19.77 -22.89 -6.90
CA SER A 31 21.04 -22.42 -7.46
C SER A 31 21.30 -21.07 -6.80
N SER A 32 22.49 -20.87 -6.29
CA SER A 32 22.92 -19.55 -5.81
C SER A 32 22.40 -18.54 -6.79
N PHE A 33 21.58 -17.56 -6.34
CA PHE A 33 21.03 -16.56 -7.23
C PHE A 33 22.20 -15.85 -7.86
N ASP A 34 22.50 -16.23 -9.11
CA ASP A 34 23.50 -15.55 -9.90
C ASP A 34 22.90 -14.21 -10.34
N LEU A 35 23.36 -13.13 -9.70
CA LEU A 35 22.97 -11.76 -10.00
C LEU A 35 23.87 -11.14 -11.08
N SER A 36 24.75 -11.93 -11.73
CA SER A 36 25.56 -11.42 -12.81
C SER A 36 24.68 -10.98 -13.99
N PRO A 37 25.07 -9.89 -14.69
CA PRO A 37 24.35 -9.44 -15.85
C PRO A 37 24.25 -10.52 -16.93
N LEU A 38 23.07 -10.70 -17.50
CA LEU A 38 22.86 -11.63 -18.60
C LEU A 38 23.68 -11.20 -19.83
N SER A 39 24.47 -12.13 -20.39
CA SER A 39 25.30 -11.82 -21.56
C SER A 39 24.42 -11.64 -22.82
N LYS A 40 24.96 -10.92 -23.83
CA LYS A 40 24.26 -10.76 -25.12
C LYS A 40 24.01 -12.08 -25.82
N ASN A 41 24.90 -13.06 -25.61
CA ASN A 41 24.79 -14.37 -26.25
C ASN A 41 23.69 -15.23 -25.63
N ASP A 42 23.40 -15.01 -24.37
CA ASP A 42 22.35 -15.73 -23.62
C ASP A 42 20.98 -15.04 -23.73
N TRP A 43 20.96 -13.82 -24.30
CA TRP A 43 19.73 -13.05 -24.44
C TRP A 43 18.80 -13.64 -25.48
N THR A 44 17.59 -14.00 -25.11
CA THR A 44 16.56 -14.61 -25.94
C THR A 44 15.27 -13.80 -25.98
N LEU A 45 14.40 -14.10 -26.93
CA LEU A 45 13.05 -13.55 -27.00
C LEU A 45 12.25 -13.86 -25.71
N GLY A 46 12.49 -15.03 -25.09
CA GLY A 46 11.91 -15.42 -23.83
C GLY A 46 12.36 -14.51 -22.69
N HIS A 47 13.62 -14.10 -22.66
CA HIS A 47 14.13 -13.13 -21.67
C HIS A 47 13.54 -11.75 -21.87
N ALA A 48 13.38 -11.27 -23.10
CA ALA A 48 12.73 -10.00 -23.40
C ALA A 48 11.25 -9.99 -22.94
N LYS A 49 10.53 -11.08 -23.25
CA LYS A 49 9.16 -11.29 -22.77
C LYS A 49 9.10 -11.26 -21.23
N HIS A 50 9.95 -12.05 -20.57
CA HIS A 50 10.01 -12.12 -19.11
C HIS A 50 10.28 -10.75 -18.49
N LEU A 51 11.22 -9.98 -19.04
CA LEU A 51 11.53 -8.64 -18.57
C LEU A 51 10.30 -7.72 -18.63
N LEU A 52 9.58 -7.70 -19.76
CA LEU A 52 8.37 -6.88 -19.94
C LEU A 52 7.20 -7.33 -19.03
N GLU A 53 7.07 -8.63 -18.79
CA GLU A 53 6.06 -9.15 -17.86
C GLU A 53 6.39 -8.83 -16.40
N ARG A 54 7.67 -8.88 -16.03
CA ARG A 54 8.10 -8.59 -14.63
C ARG A 54 8.16 -7.11 -14.32
N ALA A 55 8.61 -6.30 -15.25
CA ALA A 55 8.74 -4.85 -15.09
C ALA A 55 7.49 -4.07 -15.56
N GLY A 56 6.46 -4.76 -16.04
CA GLY A 56 5.23 -4.15 -16.53
C GLY A 56 4.03 -5.06 -16.36
N PHE A 57 3.01 -4.86 -17.20
CA PHE A 57 1.72 -5.55 -17.15
C PHE A 57 1.49 -6.46 -18.37
N GLY A 58 2.55 -6.81 -19.08
CA GLY A 58 2.56 -7.57 -20.32
C GLY A 58 3.01 -6.70 -21.50
N ALA A 59 3.10 -7.32 -22.69
CA ALA A 59 3.50 -6.64 -23.90
C ALA A 59 3.02 -7.41 -25.14
N THR A 60 2.81 -6.70 -26.24
CA THR A 60 2.53 -7.29 -27.55
C THR A 60 3.77 -8.01 -28.11
N TYR A 61 3.56 -8.91 -29.07
CA TYR A 61 4.66 -9.58 -29.75
C TYR A 61 5.61 -8.58 -30.45
N GLN A 62 5.08 -7.47 -30.95
CA GLN A 62 5.89 -6.42 -31.59
C GLN A 62 6.80 -5.73 -30.57
N GLU A 63 6.30 -5.39 -29.40
CA GLU A 63 7.08 -4.78 -28.30
C GLU A 63 8.15 -5.74 -27.78
N ILE A 64 7.81 -7.03 -27.60
CA ILE A 64 8.77 -8.06 -27.20
C ILE A 64 9.91 -8.15 -28.22
N ASN A 65 9.60 -8.19 -29.52
CA ASN A 65 10.62 -8.21 -30.58
C ASN A 65 11.46 -6.91 -30.59
N ARG A 66 10.86 -5.76 -30.38
CA ARG A 66 11.57 -4.49 -30.29
C ARG A 66 12.59 -4.52 -29.16
N VAL A 67 12.16 -4.92 -27.97
CA VAL A 67 13.02 -5.01 -26.76
C VAL A 67 14.09 -6.10 -26.95
N TYR A 68 13.76 -7.24 -27.55
CA TYR A 68 14.72 -8.29 -27.85
C TYR A 68 15.88 -7.80 -28.72
N ARG A 69 15.61 -7.02 -29.78
CA ARG A 69 16.63 -6.48 -30.70
C ARG A 69 17.60 -5.51 -30.04
N LEU A 70 17.24 -4.88 -28.94
CA LEU A 70 18.11 -3.97 -28.19
C LEU A 70 19.23 -4.71 -27.44
N GLY A 71 19.01 -5.98 -27.11
CA GLY A 71 19.86 -6.71 -26.17
C GLY A 71 19.59 -6.35 -24.70
N PRO A 72 20.17 -7.10 -23.74
CA PRO A 72 19.77 -7.03 -22.34
C PRO A 72 19.99 -5.66 -21.71
N GLU A 73 21.15 -5.05 -21.92
CA GLU A 73 21.54 -3.79 -21.28
C GLU A 73 20.64 -2.61 -21.73
N GLN A 74 20.48 -2.44 -23.05
CA GLN A 74 19.64 -1.37 -23.60
C GLN A 74 18.16 -1.60 -23.29
N ALA A 75 17.70 -2.86 -23.25
CA ALA A 75 16.35 -3.21 -22.86
C ALA A 75 16.04 -2.76 -21.42
N VAL A 76 16.93 -3.02 -20.46
CA VAL A 76 16.79 -2.57 -19.09
C VAL A 76 16.80 -1.04 -18.98
N GLN A 77 17.73 -0.36 -19.70
CA GLN A 77 17.79 1.10 -19.73
C GLN A 77 16.49 1.71 -20.29
N LEU A 78 15.92 1.11 -21.32
CA LEU A 78 14.67 1.57 -21.91
C LEU A 78 13.49 1.45 -20.92
N ILE A 79 13.42 0.35 -20.15
CA ILE A 79 12.39 0.15 -19.11
C ILE A 79 12.55 1.17 -17.99
N LEU A 80 13.79 1.43 -17.54
CA LEU A 80 14.07 2.39 -16.48
C LEU A 80 13.73 3.83 -16.89
N LYS A 81 13.92 4.18 -18.15
CA LYS A 81 13.64 5.54 -18.70
C LYS A 81 12.21 5.74 -19.19
N GLY A 82 11.49 4.65 -19.41
CA GLY A 82 10.20 4.65 -20.12
C GLY A 82 10.35 4.50 -21.63
N GLY A 83 9.23 4.27 -22.31
CA GLY A 83 9.19 4.06 -23.75
C GLY A 83 9.45 2.63 -24.22
N ALA A 84 9.52 1.65 -23.31
CA ALA A 84 9.61 0.24 -23.64
C ALA A 84 8.34 -0.29 -24.33
N ILE A 85 7.20 0.26 -23.94
CA ILE A 85 5.88 -0.06 -24.47
C ILE A 85 5.33 1.19 -25.16
N GLU A 86 4.67 1.00 -26.29
CA GLU A 86 4.01 2.10 -26.99
C GLU A 86 2.78 2.53 -26.19
N ARG A 87 2.68 3.84 -25.95
CA ARG A 87 1.54 4.38 -25.21
C ARG A 87 0.27 4.31 -26.06
N LEU A 88 -0.77 3.68 -25.53
CA LEU A 88 -2.05 3.49 -26.22
C LEU A 88 -2.92 4.75 -26.21
N ALA A 89 -2.78 5.58 -25.17
CA ALA A 89 -3.54 6.81 -24.99
C ALA A 89 -2.66 7.90 -24.36
N PRO A 90 -2.94 9.20 -24.56
CA PRO A 90 -2.25 10.26 -23.85
C PRO A 90 -2.47 10.14 -22.34
N PHE A 91 -1.46 10.53 -21.56
CA PHE A 91 -1.60 10.61 -20.11
C PHE A 91 -2.60 11.69 -19.75
N GLU A 92 -3.59 11.34 -18.96
CA GLU A 92 -4.58 12.25 -18.41
C GLU A 92 -4.49 12.21 -16.88
N GLU A 93 -4.40 13.39 -16.26
CA GLU A 93 -4.51 13.48 -14.82
C GLU A 93 -5.91 13.07 -14.37
N PHE A 94 -6.03 12.60 -13.12
CA PHE A 94 -7.33 12.24 -12.59
C PHE A 94 -8.23 13.47 -12.50
N GLU A 95 -9.35 13.43 -13.21
CA GLU A 95 -10.35 14.49 -13.21
C GLU A 95 -11.42 14.21 -12.14
N HIS A 96 -11.57 15.14 -11.19
CA HIS A 96 -12.60 15.06 -10.16
C HIS A 96 -13.99 15.28 -10.78
N SER A 97 -14.98 14.41 -10.44
CA SER A 97 -16.32 14.50 -11.05
C SER A 97 -17.18 15.67 -10.56
N GLY A 98 -16.79 16.29 -9.44
CA GLY A 98 -17.63 17.31 -8.78
C GLY A 98 -18.77 16.72 -7.92
N ILE A 99 -18.96 15.40 -7.89
CA ILE A 99 -19.92 14.75 -6.99
C ILE A 99 -19.53 14.97 -5.53
N PHE A 100 -18.23 14.99 -5.25
CA PHE A 100 -17.70 15.24 -3.93
C PHE A 100 -17.66 16.75 -3.67
N ASP A 101 -18.50 17.21 -2.76
CA ASP A 101 -18.53 18.62 -2.35
C ASP A 101 -17.34 18.92 -1.43
N GLN A 102 -16.36 19.65 -1.92
CA GLN A 102 -15.14 20.01 -1.19
C GLN A 102 -15.40 21.02 -0.05
N SER A 103 -16.56 21.71 -0.07
CA SER A 103 -16.97 22.62 1.00
C SER A 103 -17.46 21.91 2.26
N LEU A 104 -17.73 20.61 2.15
CA LEU A 104 -18.05 19.79 3.30
C LEU A 104 -16.77 19.48 4.07
N ASP A 105 -16.67 19.96 5.30
CA ASP A 105 -15.58 19.63 6.21
C ASP A 105 -15.36 18.11 6.28
N PRO A 106 -14.09 17.66 6.38
CA PRO A 106 -13.80 16.26 6.55
C PRO A 106 -14.53 15.74 7.78
N PHE A 107 -15.37 14.72 7.59
CA PHE A 107 -16.08 14.10 8.70
C PHE A 107 -15.10 13.44 9.66
N PRO A 108 -15.44 13.44 10.96
CA PRO A 108 -14.64 12.76 11.95
C PRO A 108 -14.40 11.30 11.54
N PRO A 109 -13.20 10.76 11.71
CA PRO A 109 -12.79 9.45 11.19
C PRO A 109 -13.51 8.28 11.89
N SER A 110 -14.22 8.50 12.99
CA SER A 110 -14.88 7.45 13.75
C SER A 110 -16.34 7.77 14.10
N ARG A 111 -17.16 6.73 14.32
CA ARG A 111 -18.53 6.90 14.81
C ARG A 111 -18.62 7.67 16.15
N PRO A 112 -17.76 7.40 17.16
CA PRO A 112 -17.75 8.20 18.39
C PRO A 112 -17.47 9.67 18.14
N ALA A 113 -16.49 10.00 17.30
CA ALA A 113 -16.15 11.37 16.94
C ALA A 113 -17.30 12.06 16.16
N LEU A 114 -17.96 11.33 15.24
CA LEU A 114 -19.16 11.81 14.55
C LEU A 114 -20.29 12.11 15.55
N THR A 115 -20.52 11.21 16.51
CA THR A 115 -21.55 11.39 17.54
C THR A 115 -21.23 12.61 18.43
N ALA A 116 -19.97 12.81 18.79
CA ALA A 116 -19.52 13.98 19.54
C ALA A 116 -19.73 15.28 18.74
N ALA A 117 -19.31 15.32 17.47
CA ALA A 117 -19.52 16.46 16.58
C ALA A 117 -21.01 16.76 16.38
N ALA A 118 -21.85 15.72 16.20
CA ALA A 118 -23.28 15.87 16.08
C ALA A 118 -23.94 16.43 17.38
N LYS A 119 -23.47 16.01 18.56
CA LYS A 119 -23.91 16.57 19.86
C LYS A 119 -23.58 18.04 19.97
N ILE A 120 -22.32 18.42 19.69
CA ILE A 120 -21.87 19.82 19.76
C ILE A 120 -22.71 20.69 18.80
N SER A 121 -22.92 20.23 17.56
CA SER A 121 -23.75 20.93 16.58
C SER A 121 -25.21 21.02 17.03
N GLY A 122 -25.75 19.97 17.64
CA GLY A 122 -27.10 19.95 18.19
C GLY A 122 -27.25 20.93 19.37
N GLU A 123 -26.29 20.98 20.27
CA GLU A 123 -26.24 21.92 21.38
C GLU A 123 -26.14 23.37 20.93
N GLY A 124 -25.29 23.64 19.90
CA GLY A 124 -25.17 24.95 19.27
C GLY A 124 -26.47 25.45 18.61
N LEU A 125 -27.36 24.53 18.21
CA LEU A 125 -28.70 24.83 17.69
C LEU A 125 -29.79 24.82 18.78
N GLY A 126 -29.43 24.67 20.06
CA GLY A 126 -30.37 24.60 21.15
C GLY A 126 -31.20 23.30 21.22
N ILE A 127 -30.75 22.25 20.53
CA ILE A 127 -31.45 20.97 20.44
C ILE A 127 -30.94 20.03 21.53
N LYS A 128 -31.78 19.69 22.53
CA LYS A 128 -31.46 18.62 23.48
C LYS A 128 -31.55 17.25 22.78
N VAL A 129 -30.38 16.62 22.63
CA VAL A 129 -30.30 15.23 22.13
C VAL A 129 -30.82 14.28 23.21
N ARG A 130 -31.99 13.67 22.98
CA ARG A 130 -32.51 12.59 23.83
C ARG A 130 -32.09 11.24 23.22
N GLU A 131 -31.72 10.32 24.10
CA GLU A 131 -31.45 8.94 23.72
C GLU A 131 -32.67 8.34 22.98
N GLY A 132 -32.45 7.76 21.79
CA GLY A 132 -33.50 7.17 20.97
C GLY A 132 -34.27 8.10 20.02
N VAL A 133 -34.02 9.42 19.99
CA VAL A 133 -34.68 10.36 19.08
C VAL A 133 -33.64 11.11 18.23
N ASN A 134 -33.29 10.51 17.09
CA ASN A 134 -32.21 11.05 16.21
C ASN A 134 -32.69 12.06 15.15
N ARG A 135 -33.99 12.41 15.09
CA ARG A 135 -34.53 13.29 14.04
C ARG A 135 -33.88 14.68 13.93
N PRO A 136 -33.52 15.38 15.04
CA PRO A 136 -32.83 16.66 14.94
C PRO A 136 -31.40 16.58 14.36
N LEU A 137 -30.75 15.43 14.43
CA LEU A 137 -29.41 15.17 13.89
C LEU A 137 -29.42 14.62 12.46
N GLN A 138 -30.60 14.35 11.90
CA GLN A 138 -30.75 13.74 10.58
C GLN A 138 -30.04 14.51 9.45
N PRO A 139 -30.03 15.85 9.42
CA PRO A 139 -29.28 16.60 8.39
C PRO A 139 -27.78 16.33 8.46
N ILE A 140 -27.19 16.23 9.65
CA ILE A 140 -25.77 15.96 9.86
C ILE A 140 -25.45 14.52 9.44
N VAL A 141 -26.31 13.58 9.84
CA VAL A 141 -26.21 12.16 9.45
C VAL A 141 -26.31 12.00 7.93
N ASN A 142 -27.24 12.71 7.30
CA ASN A 142 -27.41 12.68 5.84
C ASN A 142 -26.18 13.23 5.11
N LYS A 143 -25.59 14.35 5.58
CA LYS A 143 -24.34 14.90 5.05
C LYS A 143 -23.20 13.88 5.14
N PHE A 144 -23.07 13.19 6.27
CA PHE A 144 -22.07 12.16 6.47
C PHE A 144 -22.24 11.00 5.48
N PHE A 145 -23.46 10.47 5.33
CA PHE A 145 -23.70 9.38 4.37
C PHE A 145 -23.53 9.82 2.91
N TYR A 146 -23.92 11.06 2.59
CA TYR A 146 -23.65 11.64 1.27
C TYR A 146 -22.14 11.69 1.01
N TRP A 147 -21.38 12.23 1.94
CA TRP A 147 -19.92 12.36 1.85
C TRP A 147 -19.24 10.99 1.69
N LEU A 148 -19.59 9.99 2.51
CA LEU A 148 -19.08 8.64 2.39
C LEU A 148 -19.37 8.02 1.02
N ARG A 149 -20.59 8.18 0.54
CA ARG A 149 -20.99 7.63 -0.76
C ARG A 149 -20.31 8.33 -1.91
N ALA A 150 -20.20 9.64 -1.87
CA ALA A 150 -19.50 10.44 -2.86
C ALA A 150 -18.00 10.09 -2.90
N SER A 151 -17.36 9.98 -1.74
CA SER A 151 -15.96 9.54 -1.63
C SER A 151 -15.76 8.14 -2.21
N ARG A 152 -16.66 7.20 -1.93
CA ARG A 152 -16.59 5.84 -2.48
C ARG A 152 -16.68 5.82 -4.01
N LEU A 153 -17.60 6.59 -4.58
CA LEU A 153 -17.74 6.71 -6.05
C LEU A 153 -16.49 7.30 -6.68
N GLU A 154 -15.88 8.31 -6.07
CA GLU A 154 -14.62 8.87 -6.54
C GLU A 154 -13.46 7.87 -6.38
N THR A 155 -13.42 7.09 -5.31
CA THR A 155 -12.41 6.02 -5.13
C THR A 155 -12.51 4.98 -6.25
N ASP A 156 -13.73 4.54 -6.59
CA ASP A 156 -13.94 3.62 -7.72
C ASP A 156 -13.43 4.23 -9.04
N ARG A 157 -13.66 5.53 -9.28
CA ARG A 157 -13.12 6.23 -10.45
C ARG A 157 -11.58 6.28 -10.45
N VAL A 158 -10.95 6.54 -9.30
CA VAL A 158 -9.47 6.51 -9.16
C VAL A 158 -8.94 5.11 -9.49
N VAL A 159 -9.60 4.06 -9.03
CA VAL A 159 -9.20 2.67 -9.34
C VAL A 159 -9.26 2.40 -10.83
N TYR A 160 -10.36 2.77 -11.52
CA TYR A 160 -10.49 2.61 -12.97
C TYR A 160 -9.48 3.45 -13.75
N TRP A 161 -9.29 4.70 -13.35
CA TRP A 161 -8.30 5.58 -13.96
C TRP A 161 -6.88 4.99 -13.84
N TRP A 162 -6.50 4.53 -12.65
CA TRP A 162 -5.17 3.93 -12.46
C TRP A 162 -4.99 2.60 -13.20
N ALA A 163 -6.04 1.78 -13.27
CA ALA A 163 -6.01 0.56 -14.07
C ALA A 163 -5.79 0.87 -15.57
N ASN A 164 -6.42 1.91 -16.10
CA ASN A 164 -6.19 2.37 -17.47
C ASN A 164 -4.76 2.87 -17.66
N GLU A 165 -4.21 3.63 -16.70
CA GLU A 165 -2.81 4.07 -16.73
C GLU A 165 -1.84 2.88 -16.74
N MET A 166 -2.07 1.84 -15.95
CA MET A 166 -1.25 0.62 -15.97
C MET A 166 -1.23 -0.05 -17.35
N LEU A 167 -2.33 -0.01 -18.08
CA LEU A 167 -2.45 -0.62 -19.41
C LEU A 167 -1.91 0.26 -20.53
N ALA A 168 -2.05 1.59 -20.39
CA ALA A 168 -1.75 2.54 -21.47
C ALA A 168 -0.38 3.23 -21.34
N THR A 169 0.29 3.12 -20.20
CA THR A 169 1.53 3.84 -19.90
C THR A 169 2.72 3.37 -20.77
N ASP A 170 3.56 4.32 -21.17
CA ASP A 170 4.89 4.04 -21.71
C ASP A 170 5.96 3.81 -20.61
N HIS A 171 5.57 3.99 -19.35
CA HIS A 171 6.40 3.82 -18.15
C HIS A 171 5.87 2.70 -17.23
N PRO A 172 5.74 1.45 -17.73
CA PRO A 172 5.06 0.37 -16.98
C PRO A 172 5.75 0.03 -15.65
N LEU A 173 7.07 0.15 -15.56
CA LEU A 173 7.80 -0.12 -14.32
C LEU A 173 7.39 0.83 -13.19
N LYS A 174 7.16 2.09 -13.49
CA LYS A 174 6.69 3.08 -12.50
C LYS A 174 5.37 2.66 -11.87
N GLU A 175 4.41 2.28 -12.68
CA GLU A 175 3.10 1.83 -12.19
C GLU A 175 3.17 0.48 -11.48
N LYS A 176 4.05 -0.43 -11.97
CA LYS A 176 4.28 -1.74 -11.35
C LYS A 176 4.86 -1.62 -9.95
N ILE A 177 5.82 -0.73 -9.77
CA ILE A 177 6.44 -0.47 -8.46
C ILE A 177 5.49 0.30 -7.53
N ALA A 178 4.70 1.24 -8.08
CA ALA A 178 3.65 1.87 -7.29
C ALA A 178 2.62 0.85 -6.78
N LEU A 179 2.22 -0.11 -7.62
CA LEU A 179 1.32 -1.20 -7.22
C LEU A 179 1.96 -2.12 -6.17
N PHE A 180 3.25 -2.42 -6.30
CA PHE A 180 3.99 -3.19 -5.29
C PHE A 180 3.97 -2.48 -3.93
N TRP A 181 4.33 -1.19 -3.88
CA TRP A 181 4.33 -0.41 -2.65
C TRP A 181 2.93 -0.20 -2.08
N HIS A 182 1.93 -0.02 -2.94
CA HIS A 182 0.53 0.03 -2.49
C HIS A 182 0.12 -1.26 -1.76
N GLY A 183 0.52 -2.42 -2.28
CA GLY A 183 0.29 -3.70 -1.62
C GLY A 183 1.10 -3.87 -0.32
N HIS A 184 2.33 -3.35 -0.28
CA HIS A 184 3.19 -3.42 0.90
C HIS A 184 2.67 -2.57 2.07
N PHE A 185 2.29 -1.32 1.80
CA PHE A 185 1.76 -0.42 2.84
C PHE A 185 0.28 -0.66 3.17
N ALA A 186 -0.46 -1.34 2.30
CA ALA A 186 -1.79 -1.92 2.49
C ALA A 186 -2.85 -1.00 3.12
N VAL A 187 -2.79 0.32 2.88
CA VAL A 187 -3.79 1.27 3.37
C VAL A 187 -5.14 1.02 2.71
N ASN A 188 -6.21 0.97 3.52
CA ASN A 188 -7.54 0.62 3.07
C ASN A 188 -8.49 1.82 3.11
N GLU A 189 -9.20 2.06 2.01
CA GLU A 189 -10.21 3.12 1.85
C GLU A 189 -11.38 2.97 2.81
N ASP A 190 -11.79 1.75 3.16
CA ASP A 190 -12.90 1.52 4.10
C ASP A 190 -12.66 2.15 5.49
N LYS A 191 -11.39 2.35 5.87
CA LYS A 191 -11.02 3.06 7.09
C LYS A 191 -10.70 4.54 6.85
N VAL A 192 -9.97 4.86 5.78
CA VAL A 192 -9.56 6.24 5.45
C VAL A 192 -10.75 7.10 5.05
N ARG A 193 -11.66 6.56 4.23
CA ARG A 193 -12.94 7.16 3.84
C ARG A 193 -12.82 8.54 3.17
N ASP A 194 -11.70 8.83 2.55
CA ASP A 194 -11.45 10.07 1.82
C ASP A 194 -10.60 9.74 0.58
N TYR A 195 -11.26 9.72 -0.59
CA TYR A 195 -10.60 9.39 -1.85
C TYR A 195 -9.42 10.32 -2.18
N ARG A 196 -9.45 11.58 -1.71
CA ARG A 196 -8.38 12.56 -1.96
C ARG A 196 -7.10 12.14 -1.23
N LYS A 197 -7.21 11.62 -0.01
CA LYS A 197 -6.08 11.05 0.73
C LYS A 197 -5.54 9.80 0.03
N MET A 198 -6.44 8.91 -0.43
CA MET A 198 -6.05 7.70 -1.18
C MET A 198 -5.35 8.06 -2.50
N LEU A 199 -5.88 9.04 -3.25
CA LEU A 199 -5.27 9.54 -4.47
C LEU A 199 -3.92 10.22 -4.20
N GLY A 200 -3.81 10.99 -3.11
CA GLY A 200 -2.56 11.62 -2.66
C GLY A 200 -1.48 10.57 -2.40
N MET A 201 -1.81 9.54 -1.63
CA MET A 201 -0.90 8.41 -1.35
C MET A 201 -0.51 7.67 -2.64
N LEU A 202 -1.46 7.37 -3.53
CA LEU A 202 -1.16 6.74 -4.81
C LEU A 202 -0.17 7.58 -5.64
N ASN A 203 -0.39 8.87 -5.75
CA ASN A 203 0.51 9.78 -6.48
C ASN A 203 1.89 9.86 -5.83
N LEU A 204 1.97 9.82 -4.49
CA LEU A 204 3.24 9.73 -3.75
C LEU A 204 4.00 8.45 -4.12
N LEU A 205 3.34 7.30 -4.13
CA LEU A 205 3.95 6.02 -4.52
C LEU A 205 4.41 6.02 -5.98
N ARG A 206 3.60 6.57 -6.90
CA ARG A 206 3.95 6.70 -8.32
C ARG A 206 5.16 7.62 -8.54
N LYS A 207 5.29 8.66 -7.72
CA LYS A 207 6.38 9.64 -7.83
C LYS A 207 7.68 9.14 -7.21
N HIS A 208 7.62 8.47 -6.07
CA HIS A 208 8.78 8.15 -5.24
C HIS A 208 9.12 6.65 -5.17
N GLY A 209 8.24 5.78 -5.67
CA GLY A 209 8.38 4.33 -5.54
C GLY A 209 9.64 3.71 -6.17
N LEU A 210 10.21 4.35 -7.19
CA LEU A 210 11.49 3.95 -7.81
C LEU A 210 12.72 4.58 -7.13
N GLY A 211 12.51 5.40 -6.11
CA GLY A 211 13.57 6.09 -5.39
C GLY A 211 14.14 5.30 -4.22
N SER A 212 14.63 6.04 -3.23
CA SER A 212 15.14 5.48 -1.98
C SER A 212 13.99 4.91 -1.13
N ALA A 213 14.11 3.66 -0.68
CA ALA A 213 13.14 3.05 0.24
C ALA A 213 13.07 3.80 1.58
N LYS A 214 14.20 4.30 2.10
CA LYS A 214 14.25 5.13 3.31
C LYS A 214 13.40 6.40 3.14
N ASP A 215 13.60 7.11 2.03
CA ASP A 215 12.86 8.35 1.78
C ASP A 215 11.37 8.08 1.58
N LEU A 216 11.04 6.98 0.90
CA LEU A 216 9.65 6.56 0.71
C LEU A 216 8.97 6.25 2.03
N VAL A 217 9.59 5.51 2.95
CA VAL A 217 9.05 5.22 4.28
C VAL A 217 8.80 6.52 5.05
N ASN A 218 9.75 7.46 5.05
CA ASN A 218 9.59 8.76 5.69
C ASN A 218 8.40 9.57 5.11
N LEU A 219 8.22 9.52 3.79
CA LEU A 219 7.10 10.19 3.13
C LEU A 219 5.76 9.54 3.47
N ILE A 220 5.69 8.21 3.43
CA ILE A 220 4.49 7.43 3.75
C ILE A 220 4.12 7.56 5.22
N ALA A 221 5.09 7.61 6.12
CA ALA A 221 4.84 7.80 7.56
C ALA A 221 4.12 9.13 7.86
N LYS A 222 4.28 10.14 7.00
CA LYS A 222 3.59 11.43 7.09
C LYS A 222 2.39 11.56 6.15
N ASP A 223 2.10 10.53 5.37
CA ASP A 223 0.97 10.57 4.44
C ASP A 223 -0.37 10.60 5.20
N PRO A 224 -1.30 11.51 4.86
CA PRO A 224 -2.59 11.62 5.54
C PRO A 224 -3.45 10.35 5.50
N ALA A 225 -3.37 9.54 4.43
CA ALA A 225 -4.10 8.27 4.36
C ALA A 225 -3.52 7.27 5.38
N MET A 226 -2.19 7.18 5.46
CA MET A 226 -1.50 6.31 6.41
C MET A 226 -1.78 6.71 7.86
N LEU A 227 -1.68 7.99 8.18
CA LEU A 227 -1.92 8.50 9.54
C LEU A 227 -3.36 8.24 10.00
N VAL A 228 -4.36 8.41 9.11
CA VAL A 228 -5.76 8.05 9.41
C VAL A 228 -5.91 6.54 9.54
N PHE A 229 -5.30 5.78 8.66
CA PHE A 229 -5.40 4.32 8.65
C PHE A 229 -4.85 3.68 9.93
N LEU A 230 -3.77 4.22 10.49
CA LEU A 230 -3.13 3.71 11.71
C LEU A 230 -3.48 4.48 12.98
N ASP A 231 -4.52 5.34 12.94
CA ASP A 231 -5.03 6.11 14.10
C ASP A 231 -3.96 7.02 14.76
N ALA A 232 -3.03 7.56 13.96
CA ALA A 232 -1.96 8.40 14.48
C ALA A 232 -2.48 9.66 15.19
N GLY A 233 -3.60 10.24 14.73
CA GLY A 233 -4.19 11.45 15.31
C GLY A 233 -4.70 11.32 16.75
N VAL A 234 -4.81 10.10 17.30
CA VAL A 234 -5.15 9.89 18.72
C VAL A 234 -3.90 9.65 19.60
N ASN A 235 -2.70 9.64 19.00
CA ASN A 235 -1.45 9.41 19.70
C ASN A 235 -0.95 10.72 20.34
N THR A 236 -1.19 10.90 21.62
CA THR A 236 -0.81 12.11 22.37
C THR A 236 0.13 11.77 23.54
N LYS A 237 0.89 12.76 24.02
CA LYS A 237 1.79 12.57 25.17
C LYS A 237 1.12 12.04 26.43
N ASN A 238 -0.19 12.31 26.61
CA ASN A 238 -0.96 11.85 27.76
C ASN A 238 -1.60 10.47 27.54
N ALA A 239 -1.70 10.03 26.30
CA ALA A 239 -2.29 8.75 25.90
C ALA A 239 -1.55 8.22 24.64
N PRO A 240 -0.30 7.74 24.77
CA PRO A 240 0.43 7.18 23.64
C PRO A 240 -0.30 5.99 23.04
N ASN A 241 -0.41 5.97 21.70
CA ASN A 241 -1.01 4.89 20.93
C ASN A 241 0.08 4.13 20.16
N GLU A 242 0.22 2.86 20.46
CA GLU A 242 1.29 2.01 19.92
C GLU A 242 1.06 1.56 18.47
N ASN A 243 -0.17 1.64 17.96
CA ASN A 243 -0.54 1.04 16.68
C ASN A 243 0.38 1.49 15.53
N PHE A 244 0.54 2.81 15.36
CA PHE A 244 1.38 3.36 14.30
C PHE A 244 2.85 2.93 14.43
N ALA A 245 3.43 3.00 15.63
CA ALA A 245 4.82 2.62 15.87
C ALA A 245 5.05 1.11 15.63
N ARG A 246 4.11 0.28 16.04
CA ARG A 246 4.17 -1.17 15.83
C ARG A 246 4.16 -1.50 14.34
N GLU A 247 3.23 -0.98 13.58
CA GLU A 247 3.10 -1.26 12.15
C GLU A 247 4.30 -0.77 11.34
N ILE A 248 4.85 0.40 11.67
CA ILE A 248 6.08 0.90 11.02
C ILE A 248 7.23 -0.09 11.21
N MET A 249 7.42 -0.63 12.43
CA MET A 249 8.51 -1.56 12.71
C MET A 249 8.22 -2.97 12.17
N GLU A 250 7.02 -3.48 12.40
CA GLU A 250 6.68 -4.86 12.11
C GLU A 250 6.43 -5.12 10.63
N MET A 251 5.54 -4.32 10.02
CA MET A 251 5.06 -4.58 8.67
C MET A 251 5.86 -3.83 7.60
N PHE A 252 6.41 -2.67 7.91
CA PHE A 252 6.96 -1.80 6.88
C PHE A 252 8.48 -1.72 6.86
N THR A 253 9.18 -2.05 7.97
CA THR A 253 10.63 -1.91 8.04
C THR A 253 11.36 -3.14 8.61
N LEU A 254 11.35 -3.36 9.93
CA LEU A 254 12.24 -4.31 10.61
C LEU A 254 11.80 -5.78 10.49
N GLY A 255 10.50 -6.02 10.49
CA GLY A 255 9.93 -7.35 10.60
C GLY A 255 9.84 -7.86 12.04
N ASP A 256 9.02 -8.90 12.25
CA ASP A 256 8.77 -9.49 13.56
C ASP A 256 10.07 -9.97 14.25
N GLY A 257 10.12 -9.83 15.58
CA GLY A 257 11.23 -10.30 16.43
C GLY A 257 12.52 -9.47 16.34
N LYS A 258 12.52 -8.31 15.68
CA LYS A 258 13.67 -7.41 15.56
C LYS A 258 13.65 -6.22 16.54
N TYR A 259 12.58 -6.08 17.29
CA TYR A 259 12.36 -5.02 18.27
C TYR A 259 11.66 -5.61 19.51
N SER A 260 11.64 -4.87 20.59
CA SER A 260 10.97 -5.24 21.84
C SER A 260 9.67 -4.43 22.03
N GLU A 261 8.79 -4.91 22.92
CA GLU A 261 7.61 -4.15 23.36
C GLU A 261 7.98 -2.78 23.97
N ARG A 262 9.18 -2.66 24.51
CA ARG A 262 9.70 -1.36 24.95
C ARG A 262 9.93 -0.44 23.77
N ASP A 263 10.53 -0.93 22.69
CA ASP A 263 10.77 -0.12 21.49
C ASP A 263 9.46 0.37 20.88
N VAL A 264 8.41 -0.49 20.88
CA VAL A 264 7.07 -0.07 20.43
C VAL A 264 6.54 1.11 21.25
N ARG A 265 6.62 1.02 22.60
CA ARG A 265 6.17 2.11 23.47
C ARG A 265 6.99 3.38 23.29
N GLU A 266 8.31 3.27 23.20
CA GLU A 266 9.19 4.43 23.00
C GLU A 266 9.00 5.05 21.61
N GLY A 267 8.80 4.22 20.56
CA GLY A 267 8.42 4.68 19.23
C GLY A 267 7.07 5.40 19.23
N ALA A 268 6.06 4.85 19.93
CA ALA A 268 4.76 5.51 20.08
C ALA A 268 4.90 6.91 20.71
N ARG A 269 5.74 7.04 21.73
CA ARG A 269 6.06 8.35 22.36
C ARG A 269 6.74 9.31 21.37
N ALA A 270 7.58 8.80 20.49
CA ALA A 270 8.26 9.59 19.46
C ALA A 270 7.29 10.13 18.41
N PHE A 271 6.26 9.35 18.05
CA PHE A 271 5.23 9.73 17.07
C PHE A 271 4.09 10.56 17.69
N THR A 272 4.09 10.85 18.99
CA THR A 272 3.05 11.69 19.60
C THR A 272 2.97 13.06 18.95
N GLY A 273 1.77 13.57 18.75
CA GLY A 273 1.52 14.86 18.11
C GLY A 273 1.53 14.84 16.57
N TRP A 274 1.71 13.67 15.94
CA TRP A 274 1.53 13.54 14.50
C TRP A 274 0.03 13.44 14.19
N GLU A 275 -0.48 14.39 13.44
CA GLU A 275 -1.90 14.56 13.18
C GLU A 275 -2.15 14.84 11.70
N VAL A 276 -3.42 14.77 11.31
CA VAL A 276 -3.88 15.13 9.97
C VAL A 276 -4.80 16.34 10.06
N GLU A 277 -4.45 17.39 9.35
CA GLU A 277 -5.32 18.56 9.17
C GLU A 277 -5.76 18.64 7.70
N GLY A 278 -7.03 18.35 7.45
CA GLY A 278 -7.56 18.26 6.10
C GLY A 278 -6.87 17.17 5.27
N LEU A 279 -6.09 17.59 4.28
CA LEU A 279 -5.29 16.72 3.41
C LEU A 279 -3.78 16.76 3.71
N ASN A 280 -3.38 17.38 4.81
CA ASN A 280 -1.98 17.61 5.12
C ASN A 280 -1.57 16.95 6.44
N PHE A 281 -0.30 16.59 6.52
CA PHE A 281 0.36 16.30 7.78
C PHE A 281 0.43 17.55 8.65
N ASN A 282 0.14 17.42 9.93
CA ASN A 282 0.32 18.45 10.93
C ASN A 282 1.09 17.91 12.14
N PHE A 283 2.02 18.69 12.67
CA PHE A 283 2.72 18.38 13.91
C PHE A 283 2.22 19.26 15.05
N ALA A 284 1.38 18.69 15.91
CA ALA A 284 0.86 19.35 17.11
C ALA A 284 1.88 19.25 18.26
N SER A 285 2.79 20.21 18.35
CA SER A 285 3.86 20.22 19.36
C SER A 285 3.35 20.19 20.80
N THR A 286 2.16 20.72 21.06
CA THR A 286 1.50 20.67 22.38
C THR A 286 1.12 19.25 22.80
N ASN A 287 0.92 18.35 21.84
CA ASN A 287 0.57 16.94 22.06
C ASN A 287 1.80 16.02 22.03
N HIS A 288 2.98 16.55 21.72
CA HIS A 288 4.22 15.77 21.61
C HIS A 288 4.88 15.52 23.00
N ASP A 289 5.45 14.31 23.15
CA ASP A 289 6.29 13.93 24.28
C ASP A 289 7.76 14.31 24.02
N ASN A 290 8.22 15.39 24.65
CA ASN A 290 9.59 15.88 24.53
C ASN A 290 10.61 15.16 25.44
N GLY A 291 10.17 14.16 26.22
CA GLY A 291 11.04 13.38 27.11
C GLY A 291 12.06 12.53 26.34
N LYS A 292 13.17 12.20 27.00
CA LYS A 292 14.12 11.22 26.46
C LYS A 292 13.43 9.88 26.23
N LYS A 293 13.80 9.21 25.16
CA LYS A 293 13.31 7.90 24.77
C LYS A 293 14.48 6.95 24.55
N THR A 294 14.30 5.67 24.82
CA THR A 294 15.28 4.63 24.50
C THR A 294 14.69 3.72 23.44
N PHE A 295 15.20 3.81 22.22
CA PHE A 295 14.71 3.08 21.06
C PHE A 295 15.85 2.28 20.43
N LEU A 296 15.67 0.98 20.20
CA LEU A 296 16.69 0.06 19.67
C LEU A 296 18.06 0.19 20.37
N ASN A 297 18.03 0.31 21.72
CA ASN A 297 19.18 0.50 22.61
C ASN A 297 19.88 1.88 22.53
N GLU A 298 19.40 2.81 21.74
CA GLU A 298 19.87 4.18 21.70
C GLU A 298 18.98 5.08 22.56
N THR A 299 19.57 6.07 23.25
CA THR A 299 18.82 6.99 24.12
C THR A 299 19.02 8.42 23.67
N GLY A 300 17.93 9.11 23.36
CA GLY A 300 17.93 10.49 22.87
C GLY A 300 16.57 11.18 23.04
N SER A 301 16.52 12.44 22.60
CA SER A 301 15.26 13.21 22.50
C SER A 301 14.66 12.95 21.11
N PHE A 302 14.29 11.70 20.85
CA PHE A 302 13.80 11.25 19.54
C PHE A 302 12.40 11.79 19.26
N GLY A 303 12.18 12.28 18.03
CA GLY A 303 10.90 12.50 17.40
C GLY A 303 10.57 11.39 16.39
N GLY A 304 9.41 11.46 15.74
CA GLY A 304 8.97 10.43 14.78
C GLY A 304 9.88 10.28 13.55
N GLU A 305 10.65 11.31 13.21
CA GLU A 305 11.61 11.24 12.07
C GLU A 305 12.89 10.47 12.41
N ASP A 306 13.15 10.23 13.70
CA ASP A 306 14.34 9.53 14.18
C ASP A 306 14.10 8.02 14.31
N ILE A 307 12.81 7.60 14.29
CA ILE A 307 12.39 6.20 14.40
C ILE A 307 12.45 5.53 13.04
#